data_94e1e84ca84ce76fc2a61d62bfa01c7b
#
_entry.id   94e1e84ca84ce76fc2a61d62bfa01c7b
#
_cell.length_a   1.000
_cell.length_b   1.000
_cell.length_c   1.000
_cell.angle_alpha   90.00
_cell.angle_beta   90.00
_cell.angle_gamma   90.00
#
_symmetry.space_group_name_H-M   'P 1'
#
loop_
_entity.id
_entity.type
_entity.pdbx_description
1 polymer ?
#
loop_
_entity_poly.entity_id
_entity_poly.type
_entity_poly.pdbx_seq_one_letter_code
_entity_poly.pdbx_strand_id
1 'polypeptide(L)'
;MYLHFADGSVIDFSEGHVRDLAEEYWQNPSKLPPRIKENDAFKTCSVCPFLGQDVFCSAMKPLLPFIEQVDQFNSYDKVTAVYVKRAGLEYVCETNMQTALQYVTNIAVFEYCEDAKQFRRYFQGIEPLLDMTEVVSRLFLNIYWLNKGNRRKIAKTINDMQHAVTVTSKSCVNRLNLMCQKDGLINAYVRTHILAGFLSVNVVDTFLDRYFKKT
;
A
#
# COMPACT_ATOMS: atom_id res chain seq x y z
N MET A 1 -6.74 1.20 -11.72
CA MET A 1 -7.52 0.00 -11.32
C MET A 1 -8.94 0.45 -11.04
N TYR A 2 -9.93 -0.36 -11.43
CA TYR A 2 -11.35 -0.13 -11.18
C TYR A 2 -11.91 -1.28 -10.35
N LEU A 3 -12.79 -0.99 -9.41
CA LEU A 3 -13.53 -2.00 -8.65
C LEU A 3 -15.00 -1.96 -9.07
N HIS A 4 -15.49 -3.08 -9.62
CA HIS A 4 -16.87 -3.25 -10.05
C HIS A 4 -17.63 -4.10 -9.04
N PHE A 5 -18.78 -3.63 -8.61
CA PHE A 5 -19.62 -4.28 -7.62
C PHE A 5 -20.88 -4.91 -8.26
N ALA A 6 -21.49 -5.84 -7.55
CA ALA A 6 -22.66 -6.58 -8.04
C ALA A 6 -23.89 -5.70 -8.34
N ASP A 7 -23.99 -4.54 -7.70
CA ASP A 7 -25.04 -3.55 -7.92
C ASP A 7 -24.79 -2.63 -9.13
N GLY A 8 -23.67 -2.84 -9.84
CA GLY A 8 -23.26 -2.04 -10.99
C GLY A 8 -22.46 -0.79 -10.63
N SER A 9 -22.24 -0.49 -9.35
CA SER A 9 -21.40 0.62 -8.94
C SER A 9 -19.92 0.35 -9.25
N VAL A 10 -19.12 1.42 -9.44
CA VAL A 10 -17.71 1.35 -9.78
C VAL A 10 -16.94 2.36 -8.94
N ILE A 11 -15.82 1.92 -8.36
CA ILE A 11 -14.85 2.82 -7.74
C ILE A 11 -13.60 2.87 -8.62
N ASP A 12 -13.20 4.08 -9.01
CA ASP A 12 -12.01 4.31 -9.85
C ASP A 12 -10.78 4.57 -8.98
N PHE A 13 -9.88 3.60 -8.95
CA PHE A 13 -8.55 3.71 -8.36
C PHE A 13 -7.44 3.81 -9.43
N SER A 14 -7.74 4.35 -10.62
CA SER A 14 -6.67 4.66 -11.57
C SER A 14 -5.69 5.65 -10.97
N GLU A 15 -4.40 5.49 -11.28
CA GLU A 15 -3.32 6.28 -10.67
C GLU A 15 -3.53 7.80 -10.85
N GLY A 16 -4.00 8.21 -12.03
CA GLY A 16 -4.32 9.61 -12.31
C GLY A 16 -5.45 10.13 -11.42
N HIS A 17 -6.55 9.39 -11.35
CA HIS A 17 -7.72 9.79 -10.56
C HIS A 17 -7.40 9.85 -9.05
N VAL A 18 -6.70 8.85 -8.52
CA VAL A 18 -6.27 8.84 -7.10
C VAL A 18 -5.39 10.05 -6.80
N ARG A 19 -4.43 10.37 -7.68
CA ARG A 19 -3.54 11.52 -7.50
C ARG A 19 -4.31 12.83 -7.53
N ASP A 20 -5.18 13.01 -8.53
CA ASP A 20 -5.88 14.27 -8.74
C ASP A 20 -6.88 14.56 -7.60
N LEU A 21 -7.61 13.53 -7.14
CA LEU A 21 -8.48 13.64 -5.96
C LEU A 21 -7.67 13.88 -4.67
N ALA A 22 -6.56 13.17 -4.48
CA ALA A 22 -5.70 13.37 -3.32
C ALA A 22 -5.19 14.80 -3.24
N GLU A 23 -4.83 15.41 -4.37
CA GLU A 23 -4.37 16.80 -4.43
C GLU A 23 -5.51 17.79 -4.19
N GLU A 24 -6.69 17.54 -4.77
CA GLU A 24 -7.88 18.37 -4.57
C GLU A 24 -8.29 18.43 -3.08
N TYR A 25 -8.36 17.28 -2.41
CA TYR A 25 -8.71 17.22 -1.00
C TYR A 25 -7.63 17.80 -0.09
N TRP A 26 -6.36 17.73 -0.51
CA TRP A 26 -5.26 18.34 0.21
C TRP A 26 -5.30 19.87 0.15
N GLN A 27 -5.62 20.42 -1.02
CA GLN A 27 -5.77 21.87 -1.21
C GLN A 27 -7.06 22.41 -0.57
N ASN A 28 -8.09 21.57 -0.47
CA ASN A 28 -9.40 21.92 0.07
C ASN A 28 -9.84 21.00 1.21
N PRO A 29 -9.20 21.07 2.40
CA PRO A 29 -9.54 20.21 3.53
C PRO A 29 -11.00 20.33 3.97
N SER A 30 -11.71 21.41 3.58
CA SER A 30 -13.14 21.59 3.83
C SER A 30 -14.01 20.52 3.17
N LYS A 31 -13.54 19.87 2.11
CA LYS A 31 -14.23 18.76 1.44
C LYS A 31 -14.12 17.43 2.19
N LEU A 32 -13.17 17.31 3.11
CA LEU A 32 -13.04 16.09 3.92
C LEU A 32 -14.28 15.88 4.78
N PRO A 33 -14.76 14.64 4.94
CA PRO A 33 -15.85 14.32 5.85
C PRO A 33 -15.58 14.83 7.28
N PRO A 34 -16.62 15.26 8.02
CA PRO A 34 -16.45 15.78 9.40
C PRO A 34 -15.69 14.80 10.31
N ARG A 35 -16.01 13.50 10.24
CA ARG A 35 -15.32 12.46 11.02
C ARG A 35 -13.82 12.39 10.77
N ILE A 36 -13.35 12.84 9.61
CA ILE A 36 -11.94 12.90 9.26
C ILE A 36 -11.30 14.17 9.81
N LYS A 37 -11.98 15.31 9.67
CA LYS A 37 -11.48 16.62 10.13
C LYS A 37 -11.29 16.69 11.64
N GLU A 38 -12.23 16.10 12.38
CA GLU A 38 -12.29 16.17 13.84
C GLU A 38 -11.32 15.17 14.52
N ASN A 39 -10.69 14.30 13.74
CA ASN A 39 -9.86 13.25 14.29
C ASN A 39 -8.38 13.61 14.23
N ASP A 40 -7.80 13.94 15.39
CA ASP A 40 -6.35 14.20 15.58
C ASP A 40 -5.46 13.03 15.14
N ALA A 41 -6.05 11.86 14.87
CA ALA A 41 -5.34 10.68 14.42
C ALA A 41 -4.67 10.82 13.04
N PHE A 42 -4.98 11.88 12.27
CA PHE A 42 -4.33 12.17 10.98
C PHE A 42 -2.93 12.75 11.10
N LYS A 43 -2.46 13.06 12.32
CA LYS A 43 -1.10 13.54 12.54
C LYS A 43 -0.08 12.47 12.17
N THR A 44 1.14 12.90 12.01
CA THR A 44 2.26 12.07 11.55
C THR A 44 2.59 10.92 12.52
N CYS A 45 3.12 9.82 12.02
CA CYS A 45 3.61 8.72 12.86
C CYS A 45 5.03 8.98 13.37
N SER A 46 5.50 8.16 14.32
CA SER A 46 6.78 8.34 15.03
C SER A 46 8.04 8.36 14.16
N VAL A 47 7.97 7.79 12.95
CA VAL A 47 9.09 7.78 11.97
C VAL A 47 8.97 8.86 10.90
N CYS A 48 7.90 9.67 10.94
CA CYS A 48 7.70 10.71 9.95
C CYS A 48 8.68 11.87 10.16
N PRO A 49 9.34 12.38 9.10
CA PRO A 49 10.21 13.56 9.21
C PRO A 49 9.45 14.82 9.60
N PHE A 50 8.12 14.83 9.49
CA PHE A 50 7.23 15.92 9.92
C PHE A 50 6.63 15.71 11.31
N LEU A 51 7.19 14.80 12.11
CA LEU A 51 6.72 14.56 13.48
C LEU A 51 6.72 15.87 14.30
N GLY A 52 5.59 16.14 14.94
CA GLY A 52 5.39 17.37 15.73
C GLY A 52 4.95 18.60 14.93
N GLN A 53 4.85 18.49 13.61
CA GLN A 53 4.23 19.51 12.77
C GLN A 53 2.73 19.24 12.64
N ASP A 54 1.94 20.31 12.48
CA ASP A 54 0.49 20.20 12.27
C ASP A 54 0.17 19.90 10.79
N VAL A 55 0.58 18.71 10.33
CA VAL A 55 0.37 18.24 8.95
C VAL A 55 -0.28 16.87 8.95
N PHE A 56 -1.11 16.64 7.96
CA PHE A 56 -1.70 15.32 7.75
C PHE A 56 -0.66 14.29 7.32
N CYS A 57 -0.89 13.03 7.73
CA CYS A 57 -0.08 11.92 7.28
C CYS A 57 -0.18 11.75 5.76
N SER A 58 0.94 11.92 5.05
CA SER A 58 0.98 11.78 3.60
C SER A 58 0.53 10.41 3.11
N ALA A 59 0.80 9.32 3.86
CA ALA A 59 0.32 7.99 3.52
C ALA A 59 -1.20 7.82 3.59
N MET A 60 -1.93 8.74 4.25
CA MET A 60 -3.39 8.74 4.25
C MET A 60 -3.98 9.56 3.09
N LYS A 61 -3.19 10.48 2.53
CA LYS A 61 -3.63 11.42 1.50
C LYS A 61 -4.40 10.76 0.34
N PRO A 62 -3.91 9.71 -0.31
CA PRO A 62 -4.59 9.10 -1.45
C PRO A 62 -5.86 8.31 -1.09
N LEU A 63 -6.10 8.06 0.19
CA LEU A 63 -7.24 7.25 0.67
C LEU A 63 -8.40 8.11 1.16
N LEU A 64 -8.12 9.32 1.64
CA LEU A 64 -9.12 10.18 2.25
C LEU A 64 -10.36 10.39 1.37
N PRO A 65 -10.24 10.61 0.05
CA PRO A 65 -11.40 10.78 -0.82
C PRO A 65 -12.29 9.54 -0.93
N PHE A 66 -11.73 8.37 -0.67
CA PHE A 66 -12.39 7.08 -0.89
C PHE A 66 -12.93 6.44 0.40
N ILE A 67 -12.56 6.96 1.58
CA ILE A 67 -12.93 6.33 2.86
C ILE A 67 -14.43 6.06 2.95
N GLU A 68 -15.28 7.02 2.61
CA GLU A 68 -16.73 6.83 2.69
C GLU A 68 -17.25 5.78 1.70
N GLN A 69 -16.63 5.70 0.53
CA GLN A 69 -17.02 4.73 -0.49
C GLN A 69 -16.61 3.30 -0.11
N VAL A 70 -15.44 3.13 0.50
CA VAL A 70 -14.92 1.80 0.85
C VAL A 70 -15.35 1.33 2.24
N ASP A 71 -15.78 2.23 3.12
CA ASP A 71 -16.18 1.93 4.50
C ASP A 71 -17.52 1.18 4.60
N GLN A 72 -18.19 0.95 3.50
CA GLN A 72 -19.39 0.11 3.43
C GLN A 72 -19.08 -1.39 3.23
N PHE A 73 -17.80 -1.76 2.95
CA PHE A 73 -17.39 -3.11 2.62
C PHE A 73 -16.53 -3.75 3.70
N ASN A 74 -16.81 -5.02 3.98
CA ASN A 74 -15.93 -5.86 4.80
C ASN A 74 -14.77 -6.40 3.96
N SER A 75 -13.71 -6.85 4.62
CA SER A 75 -12.50 -7.34 3.98
C SER A 75 -12.72 -8.52 3.03
N TYR A 76 -13.70 -9.35 3.30
CA TYR A 76 -14.04 -10.56 2.54
C TYR A 76 -15.12 -10.34 1.46
N ASP A 77 -15.75 -9.15 1.39
CA ASP A 77 -16.76 -8.87 0.39
C ASP A 77 -16.16 -9.00 -1.02
N LYS A 78 -16.90 -9.66 -1.90
CA LYS A 78 -16.43 -9.96 -3.26
C LYS A 78 -16.51 -8.72 -4.13
N VAL A 79 -15.53 -8.57 -5.00
CA VAL A 79 -15.42 -7.49 -5.97
C VAL A 79 -14.72 -7.98 -7.23
N THR A 80 -15.10 -7.45 -8.38
CA THR A 80 -14.37 -7.65 -9.63
C THR A 80 -13.40 -6.48 -9.81
N ALA A 81 -12.11 -6.77 -9.71
CA ALA A 81 -11.06 -5.78 -9.93
C ALA A 81 -10.59 -5.81 -11.39
N VAL A 82 -10.57 -4.66 -12.04
CA VAL A 82 -10.08 -4.48 -13.42
C VAL A 82 -8.86 -3.58 -13.40
N TYR A 83 -7.72 -4.12 -13.80
CA TYR A 83 -6.48 -3.38 -13.93
C TYR A 83 -6.10 -3.19 -15.39
N VAL A 84 -5.97 -1.94 -15.82
CA VAL A 84 -5.62 -1.59 -17.20
C VAL A 84 -4.15 -1.16 -17.25
N LYS A 85 -3.33 -1.87 -18.02
CA LYS A 85 -1.95 -1.48 -18.32
C LYS A 85 -1.89 -0.39 -19.38
N ARG A 86 -0.76 0.32 -19.41
CA ARG A 86 -0.47 1.37 -20.41
C ARG A 86 -0.62 0.92 -21.87
N ALA A 87 -0.45 -0.36 -22.16
CA ALA A 87 -0.62 -0.93 -23.50
C ALA A 87 -2.09 -1.30 -23.82
N GLY A 88 -3.06 -0.95 -22.98
CA GLY A 88 -4.46 -1.29 -23.15
C GLY A 88 -4.78 -2.76 -22.80
N LEU A 89 -3.84 -3.50 -22.21
CA LEU A 89 -4.10 -4.85 -21.72
C LEU A 89 -4.84 -4.79 -20.40
N GLU A 90 -5.99 -5.46 -20.34
CA GLU A 90 -6.84 -5.51 -19.15
C GLU A 90 -6.67 -6.85 -18.43
N TYR A 91 -6.51 -6.77 -17.11
CA TYR A 91 -6.58 -7.91 -16.21
C TYR A 91 -7.85 -7.81 -15.39
N VAL A 92 -8.71 -8.81 -15.52
CA VAL A 92 -9.95 -8.90 -14.76
C VAL A 92 -9.82 -10.04 -13.75
N CYS A 93 -10.07 -9.74 -12.49
CA CYS A 93 -9.93 -10.68 -11.40
C CYS A 93 -11.09 -10.57 -10.42
N GLU A 94 -11.79 -11.68 -10.18
CA GLU A 94 -12.70 -11.79 -9.04
C GLU A 94 -11.89 -12.01 -7.77
N THR A 95 -12.05 -11.12 -6.81
CA THR A 95 -11.27 -11.10 -5.58
C THR A 95 -12.10 -10.60 -4.39
N ASN A 96 -11.47 -10.30 -3.28
CA ASN A 96 -12.11 -9.67 -2.13
C ASN A 96 -11.56 -8.26 -1.90
N MET A 97 -12.30 -7.44 -1.13
CA MET A 97 -12.00 -6.04 -0.91
C MET A 97 -10.59 -5.80 -0.35
N GLN A 98 -10.14 -6.57 0.65
CA GLN A 98 -8.81 -6.37 1.23
C GLN A 98 -7.68 -6.61 0.19
N THR A 99 -7.86 -7.57 -0.72
CA THR A 99 -6.86 -7.86 -1.77
C THR A 99 -6.87 -6.76 -2.83
N ALA A 100 -8.04 -6.32 -3.26
CA ALA A 100 -8.18 -5.24 -4.22
C ALA A 100 -7.63 -3.92 -3.66
N LEU A 101 -8.01 -3.56 -2.43
CA LEU A 101 -7.56 -2.32 -1.76
C LEU A 101 -6.07 -2.34 -1.40
N GLN A 102 -5.42 -3.51 -1.35
CA GLN A 102 -3.96 -3.58 -1.13
C GLN A 102 -3.19 -2.79 -2.21
N TYR A 103 -3.70 -2.70 -3.42
CA TYR A 103 -3.10 -1.87 -4.47
C TYR A 103 -3.02 -0.39 -4.04
N VAL A 104 -4.13 0.15 -3.53
CA VAL A 104 -4.20 1.57 -3.11
C VAL A 104 -3.37 1.81 -1.85
N THR A 105 -3.38 0.87 -0.91
CA THR A 105 -2.53 0.98 0.29
C THR A 105 -1.04 0.87 -0.03
N ASN A 106 -0.66 0.09 -1.03
CA ASN A 106 0.73 0.06 -1.52
C ASN A 106 1.12 1.41 -2.15
N ILE A 107 0.27 2.02 -2.97
CA ILE A 107 0.49 3.38 -3.48
C ILE A 107 0.63 4.35 -2.30
N ALA A 108 -0.28 4.32 -1.34
CA ALA A 108 -0.26 5.18 -0.17
C ALA A 108 1.07 5.09 0.62
N VAL A 109 1.56 3.88 0.83
CA VAL A 109 2.80 3.64 1.58
C VAL A 109 4.04 3.98 0.74
N PHE A 110 4.13 3.50 -0.50
CA PHE A 110 5.39 3.59 -1.26
C PHE A 110 5.49 4.80 -2.18
N GLU A 111 4.42 5.54 -2.41
CA GLU A 111 4.48 6.78 -3.19
C GLU A 111 4.30 8.04 -2.37
N TYR A 112 3.51 7.97 -1.30
CA TYR A 112 3.15 9.14 -0.50
C TYR A 112 3.78 9.18 0.89
N CYS A 113 4.07 8.05 1.55
CA CYS A 113 4.71 8.08 2.87
C CYS A 113 6.13 8.63 2.78
N GLU A 114 6.45 9.66 3.54
CA GLU A 114 7.76 10.33 3.50
C GLU A 114 8.93 9.40 3.89
N ASP A 115 8.68 8.44 4.76
CA ASP A 115 9.71 7.47 5.16
C ASP A 115 9.78 6.27 4.19
N ALA A 116 8.64 5.70 3.81
CA ALA A 116 8.61 4.49 3.00
C ALA A 116 8.82 4.74 1.48
N LYS A 117 8.60 5.96 0.97
CA LYS A 117 8.75 6.26 -0.47
C LYS A 117 10.15 6.04 -1.03
N GLN A 118 11.19 6.05 -0.18
CA GLN A 118 12.55 5.71 -0.59
C GLN A 118 12.66 4.28 -1.15
N PHE A 119 11.74 3.40 -0.80
CA PHE A 119 11.67 2.02 -1.26
C PHE A 119 10.83 1.83 -2.54
N ARG A 120 10.18 2.88 -3.04
CA ARG A 120 9.33 2.85 -4.24
C ARG A 120 9.99 2.13 -5.43
N ARG A 121 11.27 2.38 -5.65
CA ARG A 121 12.03 1.79 -6.76
C ARG A 121 12.03 0.26 -6.77
N TYR A 122 11.88 -0.38 -5.61
CA TYR A 122 11.84 -1.84 -5.51
C TYR A 122 10.47 -2.42 -5.88
N PHE A 123 9.43 -1.59 -5.93
CA PHE A 123 8.07 -1.97 -6.33
C PHE A 123 7.81 -1.74 -7.83
N GLN A 124 8.77 -1.24 -8.57
CA GLN A 124 8.61 -1.02 -10.01
C GLN A 124 8.38 -2.35 -10.74
N GLY A 125 7.37 -2.39 -11.62
CA GLY A 125 6.99 -3.57 -12.40
C GLY A 125 6.28 -4.66 -11.60
N ILE A 126 5.96 -4.43 -10.32
CA ILE A 126 5.08 -5.30 -9.55
C ILE A 126 3.63 -4.91 -9.89
N GLU A 127 2.92 -5.85 -10.49
CA GLU A 127 1.54 -5.64 -10.91
C GLU A 127 0.59 -5.77 -9.71
N PRO A 128 -0.54 -5.04 -9.71
CA PRO A 128 -1.59 -5.27 -8.73
C PRO A 128 -2.24 -6.65 -8.92
N LEU A 129 -2.93 -7.10 -7.89
CA LEU A 129 -3.69 -8.37 -7.89
C LEU A 129 -2.85 -9.65 -7.98
N LEU A 130 -1.53 -9.54 -7.90
CA LEU A 130 -0.66 -10.70 -7.71
C LEU A 130 -0.88 -11.32 -6.33
N ASP A 131 -0.66 -12.63 -6.24
CA ASP A 131 -0.63 -13.26 -4.92
C ASP A 131 0.60 -12.81 -4.11
N MET A 132 0.55 -13.03 -2.80
CA MET A 132 1.59 -12.56 -1.88
C MET A 132 2.96 -13.16 -2.23
N THR A 133 3.01 -14.42 -2.66
CA THR A 133 4.26 -15.11 -3.02
C THR A 133 4.90 -14.50 -4.26
N GLU A 134 4.08 -14.18 -5.27
CA GLU A 134 4.54 -13.50 -6.47
C GLU A 134 5.07 -12.10 -6.18
N VAL A 135 4.34 -11.31 -5.37
CA VAL A 135 4.77 -9.97 -4.96
C VAL A 135 6.09 -10.03 -4.22
N VAL A 136 6.23 -10.93 -3.23
CA VAL A 136 7.47 -11.12 -2.46
C VAL A 136 8.62 -11.53 -3.37
N SER A 137 8.39 -12.47 -4.28
CA SER A 137 9.41 -12.96 -5.22
C SER A 137 9.91 -11.84 -6.13
N ARG A 138 9.01 -11.06 -6.73
CA ARG A 138 9.37 -9.93 -7.61
C ARG A 138 10.07 -8.81 -6.83
N LEU A 139 9.57 -8.48 -5.66
CA LEU A 139 10.19 -7.48 -4.79
C LEU A 139 11.61 -7.89 -4.39
N PHE A 140 11.80 -9.16 -4.04
CA PHE A 140 13.12 -9.69 -3.74
C PHE A 140 14.07 -9.60 -4.95
N LEU A 141 13.61 -9.99 -6.14
CA LEU A 141 14.43 -9.87 -7.36
C LEU A 141 14.82 -8.42 -7.63
N ASN A 142 13.91 -7.47 -7.47
CA ASN A 142 14.20 -6.05 -7.63
C ASN A 142 15.25 -5.56 -6.61
N ILE A 143 15.12 -5.99 -5.33
CA ILE A 143 16.09 -5.67 -4.29
C ILE A 143 17.46 -6.26 -4.65
N TYR A 144 17.51 -7.52 -5.10
CA TYR A 144 18.74 -8.18 -5.51
C TYR A 144 19.44 -7.44 -6.66
N TRP A 145 18.71 -7.15 -7.74
CA TRP A 145 19.25 -6.48 -8.92
C TRP A 145 19.72 -5.07 -8.62
N LEU A 146 18.90 -4.26 -7.97
CA LEU A 146 19.24 -2.87 -7.65
C LEU A 146 20.41 -2.75 -6.67
N ASN A 147 20.64 -3.75 -5.85
CA ASN A 147 21.79 -3.84 -4.96
C ASN A 147 22.97 -4.65 -5.55
N LYS A 148 22.89 -5.04 -6.84
CA LYS A 148 23.95 -5.77 -7.57
C LYS A 148 24.41 -7.04 -6.84
N GLY A 149 23.48 -7.79 -6.23
CA GLY A 149 23.76 -9.00 -5.47
C GLY A 149 24.56 -8.80 -4.17
N ASN A 150 24.80 -7.57 -3.73
CA ASN A 150 25.54 -7.30 -2.51
C ASN A 150 24.71 -7.65 -1.26
N ARG A 151 25.05 -8.77 -0.61
CA ARG A 151 24.31 -9.34 0.54
C ARG A 151 24.13 -8.33 1.67
N ARG A 152 25.15 -7.54 2.03
CA ARG A 152 25.03 -6.52 3.09
C ARG A 152 24.02 -5.44 2.75
N LYS A 153 24.06 -4.94 1.50
CA LYS A 153 23.11 -3.92 1.03
C LYS A 153 21.70 -4.48 0.95
N ILE A 154 21.53 -5.72 0.49
CA ILE A 154 20.25 -6.42 0.44
C ILE A 154 19.66 -6.53 1.84
N ALA A 155 20.41 -7.09 2.80
CA ALA A 155 19.96 -7.24 4.18
C ALA A 155 19.58 -5.89 4.82
N LYS A 156 20.43 -4.86 4.63
CA LYS A 156 20.12 -3.51 5.11
C LYS A 156 18.83 -2.98 4.48
N THR A 157 18.68 -3.08 3.16
CA THR A 157 17.47 -2.61 2.45
C THR A 157 16.21 -3.29 2.98
N ILE A 158 16.27 -4.61 3.20
CA ILE A 158 15.12 -5.37 3.72
C ILE A 158 14.77 -4.92 5.13
N ASN A 159 15.74 -4.81 6.03
CA ASN A 159 15.50 -4.39 7.41
C ASN A 159 14.95 -2.97 7.49
N ASP A 160 15.52 -2.03 6.74
CA ASP A 160 15.06 -0.64 6.70
C ASP A 160 13.62 -0.57 6.14
N MET A 161 13.33 -1.31 5.07
CA MET A 161 11.99 -1.36 4.46
C MET A 161 10.97 -2.01 5.41
N GLN A 162 11.31 -3.13 6.04
CA GLN A 162 10.45 -3.77 7.05
C GLN A 162 10.11 -2.80 8.17
N HIS A 163 11.09 -2.09 8.69
CA HIS A 163 10.87 -1.11 9.75
C HIS A 163 9.90 -0.01 9.30
N ALA A 164 10.18 0.65 8.19
CA ALA A 164 9.37 1.73 7.65
C ALA A 164 7.93 1.29 7.38
N VAL A 165 7.74 0.15 6.69
CA VAL A 165 6.41 -0.37 6.35
C VAL A 165 5.64 -0.81 7.60
N THR A 166 6.31 -1.46 8.54
CA THR A 166 5.70 -1.89 9.81
C THR A 166 5.15 -0.69 10.59
N VAL A 167 5.96 0.33 10.79
CA VAL A 167 5.55 1.52 11.56
C VAL A 167 4.45 2.28 10.83
N THR A 168 4.61 2.50 9.52
CA THR A 168 3.61 3.23 8.72
C THR A 168 2.28 2.48 8.67
N SER A 169 2.28 1.18 8.34
CA SER A 169 1.05 0.39 8.24
C SER A 169 0.33 0.30 9.59
N LYS A 170 1.05 0.06 10.68
CA LYS A 170 0.47 0.03 12.03
C LYS A 170 -0.16 1.38 12.40
N SER A 171 0.51 2.47 12.06
CA SER A 171 0.01 3.82 12.30
C SER A 171 -1.26 4.11 11.48
N CYS A 172 -1.28 3.69 10.20
CA CYS A 172 -2.46 3.83 9.35
C CYS A 172 -3.63 2.97 9.85
N VAL A 173 -3.38 1.72 10.25
CA VAL A 173 -4.40 0.84 10.85
C VAL A 173 -5.01 1.47 12.09
N ASN A 174 -4.19 2.01 13.01
CA ASN A 174 -4.70 2.65 14.23
C ASN A 174 -5.62 3.83 13.90
N ARG A 175 -5.30 4.63 12.88
CA ARG A 175 -6.13 5.76 12.44
C ARG A 175 -7.44 5.28 11.80
N LEU A 176 -7.35 4.30 10.91
CA LEU A 176 -8.52 3.75 10.23
C LEU A 176 -9.50 3.10 11.22
N ASN A 177 -9.01 2.45 12.27
CA ASN A 177 -9.85 1.90 13.34
C ASN A 177 -10.69 2.96 14.09
N LEU A 178 -10.26 4.21 14.07
CA LEU A 178 -11.02 5.33 14.65
C LEU A 178 -12.06 5.91 13.69
N MET A 179 -11.94 5.62 12.40
CA MET A 179 -12.75 6.25 11.35
C MET A 179 -13.67 5.30 10.62
N CYS A 180 -13.20 4.08 10.37
CA CYS A 180 -13.92 3.10 9.58
C CYS A 180 -14.78 2.21 10.47
N GLN A 181 -15.99 1.92 9.98
CA GLN A 181 -16.91 0.95 10.60
C GLN A 181 -16.68 -0.46 10.07
N LYS A 182 -16.12 -0.56 8.87
CA LYS A 182 -15.82 -1.82 8.18
C LYS A 182 -14.33 -2.03 8.04
N ASP A 183 -13.92 -3.28 7.93
CA ASP A 183 -12.53 -3.69 8.01
C ASP A 183 -11.82 -3.82 6.64
N GLY A 184 -12.50 -3.56 5.54
CA GLY A 184 -11.95 -3.72 4.19
C GLY A 184 -10.62 -3.00 3.98
N LEU A 185 -10.58 -1.70 4.26
CA LEU A 185 -9.38 -0.87 4.12
C LEU A 185 -8.36 -1.16 5.23
N ILE A 186 -8.82 -1.43 6.46
CA ILE A 186 -7.97 -1.80 7.59
C ILE A 186 -7.15 -3.04 7.26
N ASN A 187 -7.81 -4.10 6.79
CA ASN A 187 -7.16 -5.35 6.45
C ASN A 187 -6.27 -5.25 5.20
N ALA A 188 -6.55 -4.33 4.29
CA ALA A 188 -5.64 -4.03 3.20
C ALA A 188 -4.27 -3.51 3.70
N TYR A 189 -4.25 -2.64 4.72
CA TYR A 189 -3.00 -2.22 5.37
C TYR A 189 -2.34 -3.35 6.17
N VAL A 190 -3.12 -4.21 6.82
CA VAL A 190 -2.58 -5.41 7.49
C VAL A 190 -1.87 -6.30 6.47
N ARG A 191 -2.40 -6.48 5.26
CA ARG A 191 -1.73 -7.22 4.19
C ARG A 191 -0.42 -6.56 3.74
N THR A 192 -0.39 -5.23 3.64
CA THR A 192 0.85 -4.48 3.33
C THR A 192 1.91 -4.68 4.44
N HIS A 193 1.49 -4.71 5.71
CA HIS A 193 2.36 -5.03 6.83
C HIS A 193 2.91 -6.48 6.75
N ILE A 194 2.04 -7.44 6.46
CA ILE A 194 2.41 -8.86 6.30
C ILE A 194 3.42 -9.03 5.16
N LEU A 195 3.24 -8.32 4.04
CA LEU A 195 4.18 -8.32 2.92
C LEU A 195 5.62 -7.98 3.38
N ALA A 196 5.77 -6.96 4.21
CA ALA A 196 7.08 -6.61 4.76
C ALA A 196 7.65 -7.73 5.65
N GLY A 197 6.80 -8.39 6.45
CA GLY A 197 7.20 -9.52 7.31
C GLY A 197 7.71 -10.73 6.53
N PHE A 198 7.14 -11.02 5.35
CA PHE A 198 7.62 -12.10 4.48
C PHE A 198 8.99 -11.87 3.88
N LEU A 199 9.46 -10.64 3.81
CA LEU A 199 10.80 -10.27 3.36
C LEU A 199 11.82 -10.37 4.51
N SER A 200 11.77 -11.40 5.33
CA SER A 200 12.78 -11.57 6.37
C SER A 200 14.16 -11.92 5.76
N VAL A 201 15.22 -11.47 6.42
CA VAL A 201 16.61 -11.77 6.00
C VAL A 201 16.83 -13.29 5.88
N ASN A 202 16.22 -14.09 6.75
CA ASN A 202 16.29 -15.54 6.70
C ASN A 202 15.67 -16.14 5.43
N VAL A 203 14.55 -15.57 4.95
CA VAL A 203 13.94 -15.99 3.67
C VAL A 203 14.86 -15.64 2.52
N VAL A 204 15.52 -14.49 2.57
CA VAL A 204 16.48 -14.03 1.58
C VAL A 204 17.72 -14.93 1.52
N ASP A 205 18.30 -15.25 2.68
CA ASP A 205 19.47 -16.13 2.73
C ASP A 205 19.12 -17.54 2.22
N THR A 206 17.96 -18.08 2.60
CA THR A 206 17.47 -19.36 2.09
C THR A 206 17.26 -19.32 0.57
N PHE A 207 16.70 -18.25 0.03
CA PHE A 207 16.48 -18.08 -1.40
C PHE A 207 17.82 -17.93 -2.15
N LEU A 208 18.72 -17.09 -1.65
CA LEU A 208 20.05 -16.90 -2.24
C LEU A 208 20.86 -18.20 -2.22
N ASP A 209 20.82 -18.92 -1.13
CA ASP A 209 21.51 -20.21 -1.02
C ASP A 209 20.94 -21.28 -1.93
N ARG A 210 19.62 -21.27 -2.16
CA ARG A 210 18.95 -22.24 -3.01
C ARG A 210 19.17 -22.00 -4.50
N TYR A 211 19.14 -20.75 -4.93
CA TYR A 211 19.15 -20.40 -6.36
C TYR A 211 20.46 -19.81 -6.87
N PHE A 212 21.35 -19.34 -5.98
CA PHE A 212 22.58 -18.66 -6.35
C PHE A 212 23.82 -19.22 -5.65
N LYS A 213 23.74 -20.36 -4.94
CA LYS A 213 24.94 -21.07 -4.53
C LYS A 213 25.69 -21.45 -5.80
N LYS A 214 26.90 -20.91 -5.93
CA LYS A 214 27.88 -21.49 -6.87
C LYS A 214 28.14 -22.92 -6.42
N THR A 215 27.75 -23.89 -7.24
CA THR A 215 28.29 -25.24 -7.22
C THR A 215 29.82 -25.17 -7.35
#